data_bf76ee90e6c97fff698d717d795a7e73
#
_entry.id   bf76ee90e6c97fff698d717d795a7e73
#
_cell.length_a   1.000
_cell.length_b   1.000
_cell.length_c   1.000
_cell.angle_alpha   90.00
_cell.angle_beta   90.00
_cell.angle_gamma   90.00
#
_symmetry.space_group_name_H-M   'P 1'
#
loop_
_entity.id
_entity.type
_entity.pdbx_description
1 polymer ?
#
loop_
_entity_poly.entity_id
_entity_poly.type
_entity_poly.pdbx_seq_one_letter_code
_entity_poly.pdbx_strand_id
1 'polypeptide(L)'
;MMNFDTIVVGAGQAGPFLAAKLVNRGRKVALVEARDLGGTCVNRGCTPTKTLRKSARVAYLARRAAEFGVQVGPVKVDFAVAMQRMQDRVDQARSGLESWLGGLEGLRIIKAHGRLTGRDGGEFLVQAGEHILRAPQIILNTGTRSSVPTIPGLAENPYLDSEGLLALRELPRKLVIIGGGYISLEMAQIFRRLGSKVAIIETGPRLTGREDADVSAAVTEMLEAEG
;
A
#
# COMPACT_ATOMS: atom_id res chain seq x y z
N MET A 1 -3.95 2.89 -33.48
CA MET A 1 -2.60 3.22 -32.94
C MET A 1 -2.63 4.67 -32.47
N MET A 2 -2.06 4.95 -31.27
CA MET A 2 -2.01 6.30 -30.70
C MET A 2 -0.56 6.68 -30.42
N ASN A 3 -0.14 7.88 -30.85
CA ASN A 3 1.23 8.36 -30.70
C ASN A 3 1.36 9.31 -29.50
N PHE A 4 2.43 9.14 -28.74
CA PHE A 4 2.80 9.92 -27.57
C PHE A 4 4.30 10.22 -27.58
N ASP A 5 4.73 11.21 -26.81
CA ASP A 5 6.16 11.47 -26.58
C ASP A 5 6.72 10.54 -25.50
N THR A 6 5.86 10.14 -24.57
CA THR A 6 6.23 9.23 -23.47
C THR A 6 5.03 8.37 -23.05
N ILE A 7 5.28 7.10 -22.82
CA ILE A 7 4.32 6.19 -22.17
C ILE A 7 4.84 5.86 -20.78
N VAL A 8 4.03 6.10 -19.75
CA VAL A 8 4.29 5.69 -18.37
C VAL A 8 3.43 4.49 -18.05
N VAL A 9 4.03 3.36 -17.72
CA VAL A 9 3.33 2.12 -17.38
C VAL A 9 3.34 1.96 -15.86
N GLY A 10 2.18 2.13 -15.26
CA GLY A 10 1.94 2.11 -13.82
C GLY A 10 1.74 3.50 -13.22
N ALA A 11 0.59 3.70 -12.57
CA ALA A 11 0.22 4.93 -11.89
C ALA A 11 0.40 4.86 -10.37
N GLY A 12 1.48 4.21 -9.92
CA GLY A 12 1.91 4.23 -8.52
C GLY A 12 2.48 5.59 -8.11
N GLN A 13 3.32 5.62 -7.06
CA GLN A 13 3.78 6.89 -6.47
C GLN A 13 4.59 7.78 -7.43
N ALA A 14 5.37 7.22 -8.34
CA ALA A 14 6.18 8.02 -9.26
C ALA A 14 5.43 8.38 -10.56
N GLY A 15 4.59 7.47 -11.09
CA GLY A 15 3.95 7.59 -12.39
C GLY A 15 3.14 8.87 -12.60
N PRO A 16 2.15 9.17 -11.75
CA PRO A 16 1.29 10.36 -11.87
C PRO A 16 2.06 11.67 -11.84
N PHE A 17 2.97 11.82 -10.87
CA PHE A 17 3.75 13.06 -10.72
C PHE A 17 4.73 13.27 -11.88
N LEU A 18 5.33 12.18 -12.37
CA LEU A 18 6.20 12.25 -13.54
C LEU A 18 5.42 12.57 -14.80
N ALA A 19 4.26 11.92 -15.01
CA ALA A 19 3.39 12.19 -16.15
C ALA A 19 2.95 13.66 -16.16
N ALA A 20 2.48 14.19 -15.02
CA ALA A 20 2.12 15.61 -14.89
C ALA A 20 3.30 16.54 -15.19
N LYS A 21 4.50 16.22 -14.68
CA LYS A 21 5.71 17.03 -14.94
C LYS A 21 6.12 17.04 -16.41
N LEU A 22 5.94 15.93 -17.13
CA LEU A 22 6.20 15.84 -18.56
C LEU A 22 5.18 16.64 -19.35
N VAL A 23 3.89 16.52 -19.02
CA VAL A 23 2.80 17.28 -19.65
C VAL A 23 2.99 18.78 -19.48
N ASN A 24 3.35 19.24 -18.28
CA ASN A 24 3.63 20.66 -17.99
C ASN A 24 4.86 21.19 -18.77
N ARG A 25 5.65 20.30 -19.40
CA ARG A 25 6.72 20.65 -20.34
C ARG A 25 6.32 20.51 -21.80
N GLY A 26 5.03 20.45 -22.09
CA GLY A 26 4.47 20.37 -23.44
C GLY A 26 4.53 18.98 -24.07
N ARG A 27 4.82 17.91 -23.29
CA ARG A 27 4.84 16.54 -23.80
C ARG A 27 3.45 15.92 -23.81
N LYS A 28 3.17 15.13 -24.84
CA LYS A 28 1.98 14.29 -24.93
C LYS A 28 2.27 12.95 -24.25
N VAL A 29 1.57 12.66 -23.15
CA VAL A 29 1.87 11.50 -22.30
C VAL A 29 0.70 10.54 -22.20
N ALA A 30 0.97 9.23 -22.35
CA ALA A 30 0.04 8.18 -21.93
C ALA A 30 0.43 7.65 -20.55
N LEU A 31 -0.51 7.60 -19.63
CA LEU A 31 -0.38 6.93 -18.32
C LEU A 31 -1.27 5.68 -18.32
N VAL A 32 -0.64 4.51 -18.33
CA VAL A 32 -1.33 3.22 -18.37
C VAL A 32 -1.38 2.62 -16.96
N GLU A 33 -2.56 2.30 -16.46
CA GLU A 33 -2.76 1.72 -15.13
C GLU A 33 -3.74 0.54 -15.18
N ALA A 34 -3.31 -0.58 -14.64
CA ALA A 34 -4.09 -1.82 -14.67
C ALA A 34 -5.18 -1.90 -13.58
N ARG A 35 -5.03 -1.18 -12.47
CA ARG A 35 -5.92 -1.22 -11.30
C ARG A 35 -6.41 0.20 -10.95
N ASP A 36 -5.83 0.78 -9.90
CA ASP A 36 -6.26 2.06 -9.35
C ASP A 36 -5.14 3.09 -9.36
N LEU A 37 -5.47 4.33 -9.71
CA LEU A 37 -4.51 5.44 -9.63
C LEU A 37 -3.99 5.59 -8.19
N GLY A 38 -2.70 5.91 -8.07
CA GLY A 38 -1.99 5.98 -6.80
C GLY A 38 -1.31 4.67 -6.38
N GLY A 39 -1.60 3.56 -7.10
CA GLY A 39 -0.96 2.26 -6.90
C GLY A 39 -1.12 1.72 -5.49
N THR A 40 -0.18 0.86 -5.07
CA THR A 40 -0.20 0.20 -3.76
C THR A 40 -0.25 1.21 -2.61
N CYS A 41 0.56 2.25 -2.64
CA CYS A 41 0.66 3.19 -1.52
C CYS A 41 -0.67 3.85 -1.17
N VAL A 42 -1.39 4.38 -2.15
CA VAL A 42 -2.67 5.06 -1.93
C VAL A 42 -3.76 4.05 -1.57
N ASN A 43 -3.84 2.95 -2.31
CA ASN A 43 -5.02 2.08 -2.25
C ASN A 43 -4.89 0.91 -1.27
N ARG A 44 -3.66 0.38 -1.04
CA ARG A 44 -3.44 -0.90 -0.34
C ARG A 44 -2.19 -0.92 0.54
N GLY A 45 -1.59 0.24 0.80
CA GLY A 45 -0.34 0.36 1.55
C GLY A 45 -0.34 1.53 2.52
N CYS A 46 0.39 2.59 2.18
CA CYS A 46 0.67 3.71 3.08
C CYS A 46 -0.60 4.37 3.62
N THR A 47 -1.51 4.80 2.74
CA THR A 47 -2.72 5.54 3.15
C THR A 47 -3.63 4.72 4.07
N PRO A 48 -4.07 3.51 3.71
CA PRO A 48 -4.90 2.70 4.59
C PRO A 48 -4.18 2.33 5.88
N THR A 49 -2.92 1.92 5.83
CA THR A 49 -2.16 1.52 7.02
C THR A 49 -1.99 2.68 8.00
N LYS A 50 -1.60 3.86 7.53
CA LYS A 50 -1.43 5.04 8.42
C LYS A 50 -2.75 5.53 8.99
N THR A 51 -3.85 5.35 8.26
CA THR A 51 -5.19 5.67 8.75
C THR A 51 -5.63 4.73 9.87
N LEU A 52 -5.44 3.41 9.70
CA LEU A 52 -5.71 2.42 10.76
C LEU A 52 -4.78 2.59 11.96
N ARG A 53 -3.48 2.83 11.71
CA ARG A 53 -2.52 3.13 12.76
C ARG A 53 -2.97 4.30 13.64
N LYS A 54 -3.58 5.34 13.05
CA LYS A 54 -4.12 6.46 13.83
C LYS A 54 -5.27 6.02 14.73
N SER A 55 -6.20 5.21 14.25
CA SER A 55 -7.30 4.65 15.06
C SER A 55 -6.77 3.74 16.17
N ALA A 56 -5.81 2.85 15.85
CA ALA A 56 -5.13 2.00 16.82
C ALA A 56 -4.39 2.80 17.91
N ARG A 57 -3.71 3.90 17.52
CA ARG A 57 -3.05 4.79 18.47
C ARG A 57 -4.03 5.47 19.43
N VAL A 58 -5.18 5.90 18.93
CA VAL A 58 -6.23 6.48 19.78
C VAL A 58 -6.72 5.47 20.81
N ALA A 59 -6.99 4.23 20.41
CA ALA A 59 -7.40 3.16 21.32
C ALA A 59 -6.31 2.85 22.37
N TYR A 60 -5.05 2.83 21.96
CA TYR A 60 -3.90 2.62 22.85
C TYR A 60 -3.77 3.74 23.87
N LEU A 61 -3.81 5.01 23.45
CA LEU A 61 -3.71 6.16 24.35
C LEU A 61 -4.91 6.24 25.30
N ALA A 62 -6.11 5.92 24.84
CA ALA A 62 -7.30 5.90 25.69
C ALA A 62 -7.17 4.86 26.82
N ARG A 63 -6.60 3.67 26.55
CA ARG A 63 -6.37 2.66 27.61
C ARG A 63 -5.31 3.09 28.62
N ARG A 64 -4.39 3.96 28.23
CA ARG A 64 -3.30 4.47 29.06
C ARG A 64 -3.57 5.89 29.61
N ALA A 65 -4.77 6.41 29.41
CA ALA A 65 -5.11 7.79 29.76
C ALA A 65 -4.85 8.10 31.24
N ALA A 66 -5.04 7.13 32.14
CA ALA A 66 -4.78 7.28 33.56
C ALA A 66 -3.31 7.63 33.87
N GLU A 67 -2.35 7.16 33.08
CA GLU A 67 -0.93 7.53 33.21
C GLU A 67 -0.68 9.03 33.01
N PHE A 68 -1.62 9.70 32.35
CA PHE A 68 -1.60 11.14 32.06
C PHE A 68 -2.59 11.93 32.92
N GLY A 69 -3.13 11.31 33.98
CA GLY A 69 -4.11 11.93 34.86
C GLY A 69 -5.53 12.07 34.27
N VAL A 70 -5.79 11.42 33.12
CA VAL A 70 -7.09 11.45 32.44
C VAL A 70 -7.86 10.15 32.70
N GLN A 71 -9.03 10.25 33.30
CA GLN A 71 -9.89 9.09 33.54
C GLN A 71 -10.86 8.89 32.37
N VAL A 72 -10.88 7.67 31.83
CA VAL A 72 -11.82 7.24 30.79
C VAL A 72 -12.47 5.94 31.21
N GLY A 73 -13.68 5.69 30.74
CA GLY A 73 -14.38 4.42 30.94
C GLY A 73 -13.76 3.28 30.11
N PRO A 74 -14.39 2.08 30.11
CA PRO A 74 -13.92 0.94 29.32
C PRO A 74 -13.81 1.29 27.83
N VAL A 75 -12.63 1.08 27.26
CA VAL A 75 -12.34 1.39 25.85
C VAL A 75 -12.78 0.21 24.98
N LYS A 76 -13.79 0.45 24.16
CA LYS A 76 -14.22 -0.48 23.11
C LYS A 76 -13.81 0.06 21.75
N VAL A 77 -13.35 -0.82 20.89
CA VAL A 77 -13.01 -0.49 19.49
C VAL A 77 -14.12 -1.01 18.58
N ASP A 78 -14.73 -0.12 17.83
CA ASP A 78 -15.58 -0.48 16.71
C ASP A 78 -14.68 -0.65 15.48
N PHE A 79 -14.37 -1.89 15.14
CA PHE A 79 -13.48 -2.22 14.04
C PHE A 79 -14.09 -1.84 12.69
N ALA A 80 -15.41 -2.00 12.52
CA ALA A 80 -16.11 -1.66 11.27
C ALA A 80 -16.01 -0.15 10.99
N VAL A 81 -16.21 0.68 12.01
CA VAL A 81 -16.06 2.15 11.90
C VAL A 81 -14.60 2.53 11.60
N ALA A 82 -13.62 1.85 12.21
CA ALA A 82 -12.21 2.11 11.93
C ALA A 82 -11.84 1.76 10.49
N MET A 83 -12.37 0.64 9.96
CA MET A 83 -12.17 0.21 8.57
C MET A 83 -12.88 1.14 7.60
N GLN A 84 -14.12 1.56 7.89
CA GLN A 84 -14.84 2.52 7.04
C GLN A 84 -14.09 3.85 6.95
N ARG A 85 -13.65 4.40 8.09
CA ARG A 85 -12.82 5.61 8.11
C ARG A 85 -11.54 5.46 7.28
N MET A 86 -10.93 4.29 7.29
CA MET A 86 -9.76 3.98 6.46
C MET A 86 -10.14 4.00 4.97
N GLN A 87 -11.24 3.35 4.60
CA GLN A 87 -11.71 3.29 3.21
C GLN A 87 -12.07 4.69 2.69
N ASP A 88 -12.77 5.52 3.47
CA ASP A 88 -13.11 6.90 3.11
C ASP A 88 -11.86 7.72 2.77
N ARG A 89 -10.76 7.51 3.51
CA ARG A 89 -9.48 8.18 3.23
C ARG A 89 -8.80 7.69 1.95
N VAL A 90 -8.89 6.40 1.67
CA VAL A 90 -8.40 5.82 0.41
C VAL A 90 -9.19 6.40 -0.76
N ASP A 91 -10.51 6.41 -0.67
CA ASP A 91 -11.39 6.89 -1.73
C ASP A 91 -11.19 8.40 -1.98
N GLN A 92 -11.06 9.20 -0.92
CA GLN A 92 -10.74 10.61 -1.03
C GLN A 92 -9.40 10.86 -1.74
N ALA A 93 -8.36 10.10 -1.39
CA ALA A 93 -7.03 10.25 -1.99
C ALA A 93 -7.04 9.83 -3.47
N ARG A 94 -7.72 8.73 -3.80
CA ARG A 94 -7.86 8.25 -5.18
C ARG A 94 -8.64 9.24 -6.05
N SER A 95 -9.80 9.69 -5.57
CA SER A 95 -10.64 10.67 -6.28
C SER A 95 -9.91 12.01 -6.49
N GLY A 96 -9.10 12.43 -5.52
CA GLY A 96 -8.25 13.60 -5.67
C GLY A 96 -7.22 13.45 -6.77
N LEU A 97 -6.57 12.27 -6.88
CA LEU A 97 -5.66 11.95 -7.97
C LEU A 97 -6.38 11.90 -9.33
N GLU A 98 -7.55 11.27 -9.40
CA GLU A 98 -8.36 11.17 -10.61
C GLU A 98 -8.75 12.57 -11.12
N SER A 99 -9.25 13.43 -10.24
CA SER A 99 -9.60 14.81 -10.56
C SER A 99 -8.39 15.62 -11.05
N TRP A 100 -7.28 15.54 -10.31
CA TRP A 100 -6.08 16.27 -10.67
C TRP A 100 -5.52 15.87 -12.02
N LEU A 101 -5.34 14.56 -12.25
CA LEU A 101 -4.79 14.05 -13.50
C LEU A 101 -5.74 14.23 -14.68
N GLY A 102 -7.06 14.10 -14.44
CA GLY A 102 -8.08 14.31 -15.47
C GLY A 102 -8.15 15.74 -16.01
N GLY A 103 -7.69 16.71 -15.21
CA GLY A 103 -7.59 18.12 -15.63
C GLY A 103 -6.32 18.49 -16.40
N LEU A 104 -5.38 17.55 -16.60
CA LEU A 104 -4.12 17.83 -17.29
C LEU A 104 -4.28 17.66 -18.80
N GLU A 105 -4.28 18.77 -19.53
CA GLU A 105 -4.24 18.77 -20.99
C GLU A 105 -2.94 18.12 -21.48
N GLY A 106 -3.03 17.22 -22.46
CA GLY A 106 -1.88 16.44 -22.95
C GLY A 106 -1.62 15.11 -22.22
N LEU A 107 -2.33 14.83 -21.13
CA LEU A 107 -2.29 13.52 -20.46
C LEU A 107 -3.46 12.65 -20.91
N ARG A 108 -3.17 11.42 -21.33
CA ARG A 108 -4.19 10.40 -21.53
C ARG A 108 -4.00 9.25 -20.55
N ILE A 109 -4.98 9.06 -19.68
CA ILE A 109 -5.04 7.93 -18.77
C ILE A 109 -5.74 6.78 -19.47
N ILE A 110 -5.13 5.59 -19.43
CA ILE A 110 -5.66 4.36 -20.03
C ILE A 110 -5.74 3.30 -18.94
N LYS A 111 -6.97 2.96 -18.55
CA LYS A 111 -7.24 1.90 -17.56
C LYS A 111 -7.15 0.54 -18.24
N ALA A 112 -5.96 -0.02 -18.28
CA ALA A 112 -5.67 -1.34 -18.85
C ALA A 112 -4.32 -1.86 -18.38
N HIS A 113 -4.10 -3.16 -18.53
CA HIS A 113 -2.77 -3.76 -18.35
C HIS A 113 -1.88 -3.36 -19.53
N GLY A 114 -0.75 -2.72 -19.24
CA GLY A 114 0.26 -2.33 -20.24
C GLY A 114 1.24 -3.47 -20.51
N ARG A 115 1.38 -3.86 -21.78
CA ARG A 115 2.34 -4.88 -22.23
C ARG A 115 3.22 -4.32 -23.34
N LEU A 116 4.53 -4.39 -23.17
CA LEU A 116 5.48 -4.11 -24.23
C LEU A 116 5.37 -5.22 -25.29
N THR A 117 5.18 -4.82 -26.56
CA THR A 117 5.01 -5.77 -27.67
C THR A 117 6.15 -5.73 -28.67
N GLY A 118 7.04 -4.74 -28.56
CA GLY A 118 8.20 -4.62 -29.44
C GLY A 118 8.57 -3.18 -29.78
N ARG A 119 9.19 -3.00 -30.93
CA ARG A 119 9.53 -1.70 -31.52
C ARG A 119 9.13 -1.64 -32.99
N ASP A 120 8.81 -0.45 -33.46
CA ASP A 120 8.58 -0.13 -34.87
C ASP A 120 9.24 1.22 -35.20
N GLY A 121 10.11 1.26 -36.22
CA GLY A 121 10.83 2.46 -36.61
C GLY A 121 11.65 3.10 -35.47
N GLY A 122 12.19 2.29 -34.52
CA GLY A 122 12.95 2.79 -33.37
C GLY A 122 12.10 3.16 -32.16
N GLU A 123 10.79 3.30 -32.32
CA GLU A 123 9.86 3.62 -31.23
C GLU A 123 9.28 2.36 -30.56
N PHE A 124 8.99 2.45 -29.29
CA PHE A 124 8.40 1.36 -28.52
C PHE A 124 6.90 1.22 -28.79
N LEU A 125 6.43 -0.01 -28.75
CA LEU A 125 5.01 -0.35 -28.82
C LEU A 125 4.55 -0.93 -27.49
N VAL A 126 3.43 -0.38 -26.98
CA VAL A 126 2.75 -0.87 -25.79
C VAL A 126 1.30 -1.17 -26.12
N GLN A 127 0.88 -2.40 -25.91
CA GLN A 127 -0.53 -2.76 -25.91
C GLN A 127 -1.14 -2.41 -24.56
N ALA A 128 -2.26 -1.70 -24.55
CA ALA A 128 -3.04 -1.34 -23.38
C ALA A 128 -4.54 -1.57 -23.67
N GLY A 129 -5.07 -2.72 -23.26
CA GLY A 129 -6.39 -3.19 -23.68
C GLY A 129 -6.45 -3.37 -25.19
N GLU A 130 -7.43 -2.74 -25.84
CA GLU A 130 -7.59 -2.75 -27.30
C GLU A 130 -6.69 -1.73 -28.03
N HIS A 131 -5.97 -0.90 -27.28
CA HIS A 131 -5.16 0.18 -27.85
C HIS A 131 -3.70 -0.25 -28.03
N ILE A 132 -3.12 0.13 -29.16
CA ILE A 132 -1.68 0.08 -29.38
C ILE A 132 -1.16 1.52 -29.26
N LEU A 133 -0.25 1.73 -28.32
CA LEU A 133 0.41 3.00 -28.04
C LEU A 133 1.82 2.94 -28.59
N ARG A 134 2.29 4.06 -29.11
CA ARG A 134 3.63 4.22 -29.69
C ARG A 134 4.32 5.43 -29.09
N ALA A 135 5.58 5.30 -28.70
CA ALA A 135 6.38 6.40 -28.18
C ALA A 135 7.89 6.11 -28.29
N PRO A 136 8.72 7.14 -28.46
CA PRO A 136 10.19 6.99 -28.38
C PRO A 136 10.67 6.68 -26.96
N GLN A 137 9.86 6.94 -25.93
CA GLN A 137 10.25 6.73 -24.54
C GLN A 137 9.16 5.98 -23.76
N ILE A 138 9.59 4.97 -22.99
CA ILE A 138 8.74 4.26 -22.01
C ILE A 138 9.37 4.37 -20.63
N ILE A 139 8.51 4.57 -19.63
CA ILE A 139 8.88 4.57 -18.23
C ILE A 139 8.09 3.46 -17.52
N LEU A 140 8.82 2.50 -16.93
CA LEU A 140 8.24 1.39 -16.20
C LEU A 140 8.14 1.75 -14.72
N ASN A 141 6.91 1.84 -14.22
CA ASN A 141 6.59 2.10 -12.81
C ASN A 141 5.59 1.05 -12.29
N THR A 142 5.86 -0.21 -12.64
CA THR A 142 4.93 -1.35 -12.45
C THR A 142 4.83 -1.82 -10.99
N GLY A 143 5.70 -1.32 -10.11
CA GLY A 143 5.70 -1.66 -8.68
C GLY A 143 6.13 -3.10 -8.40
N THR A 144 5.70 -3.60 -7.25
CA THR A 144 6.03 -4.94 -6.73
C THR A 144 4.78 -5.70 -6.30
N ARG A 145 4.96 -6.96 -5.93
CA ARG A 145 3.95 -7.82 -5.31
C ARG A 145 4.51 -8.40 -4.03
N SER A 146 3.62 -8.77 -3.10
CA SER A 146 4.00 -9.52 -1.91
C SER A 146 4.67 -10.83 -2.31
N SER A 147 5.83 -11.11 -1.71
CA SER A 147 6.49 -12.39 -1.84
C SER A 147 5.89 -13.38 -0.86
N VAL A 148 5.48 -14.53 -1.36
CA VAL A 148 4.96 -15.63 -0.53
C VAL A 148 6.10 -16.60 -0.27
N PRO A 149 6.48 -16.85 0.99
CA PRO A 149 7.56 -17.78 1.29
C PRO A 149 7.14 -19.23 1.00
N THR A 150 8.11 -20.06 0.60
CA THR A 150 7.89 -21.48 0.41
C THR A 150 7.95 -22.19 1.76
N ILE A 151 6.79 -22.27 2.42
CA ILE A 151 6.62 -22.96 3.70
C ILE A 151 5.70 -24.15 3.47
N PRO A 152 6.09 -25.39 3.87
CA PRO A 152 5.23 -26.55 3.74
C PRO A 152 3.85 -26.31 4.38
N GLY A 153 2.80 -26.59 3.63
CA GLY A 153 1.40 -26.38 4.07
C GLY A 153 0.87 -24.96 3.90
N LEU A 154 1.67 -23.96 3.55
CA LEU A 154 1.17 -22.59 3.42
C LEU A 154 0.23 -22.43 2.20
N ALA A 155 0.57 -23.05 1.08
CA ALA A 155 -0.21 -22.94 -0.15
C ALA A 155 -1.60 -23.63 -0.04
N GLU A 156 -1.72 -24.64 0.81
CA GLU A 156 -2.94 -25.42 1.04
C GLU A 156 -3.85 -24.80 2.11
N ASN A 157 -3.36 -23.79 2.82
CA ASN A 157 -4.10 -23.12 3.89
C ASN A 157 -4.41 -21.67 3.55
N PRO A 158 -5.58 -21.14 3.97
CA PRO A 158 -5.90 -19.73 3.81
C PRO A 158 -4.89 -18.84 4.54
N TYR A 159 -4.32 -17.88 3.84
CA TYR A 159 -3.49 -16.83 4.43
C TYR A 159 -3.86 -15.47 3.85
N LEU A 160 -3.42 -14.43 4.54
CA LEU A 160 -3.60 -13.04 4.12
C LEU A 160 -2.22 -12.43 3.84
N ASP A 161 -2.12 -11.71 2.74
CA ASP A 161 -1.05 -10.74 2.56
C ASP A 161 -1.45 -9.37 3.15
N SER A 162 -0.63 -8.36 2.96
CA SER A 162 -0.92 -7.02 3.48
C SER A 162 -2.18 -6.40 2.86
N GLU A 163 -2.50 -6.71 1.59
CA GLU A 163 -3.74 -6.24 0.96
C GLU A 163 -4.96 -6.95 1.57
N GLY A 164 -4.89 -8.27 1.73
CA GLY A 164 -5.96 -9.06 2.35
C GLY A 164 -6.23 -8.67 3.79
N LEU A 165 -5.19 -8.33 4.56
CA LEU A 165 -5.33 -7.87 5.94
C LEU A 165 -6.07 -6.52 6.02
N LEU A 166 -5.83 -5.61 5.08
CA LEU A 166 -6.52 -4.31 4.97
C LEU A 166 -7.95 -4.44 4.39
N ALA A 167 -8.34 -5.61 3.90
CA ALA A 167 -9.68 -5.89 3.39
C ALA A 167 -10.59 -6.61 4.40
N LEU A 168 -10.08 -6.92 5.60
CA LEU A 168 -10.86 -7.60 6.63
C LEU A 168 -12.09 -6.77 7.03
N ARG A 169 -13.20 -7.45 7.26
CA ARG A 169 -14.45 -6.83 7.74
C ARG A 169 -14.67 -7.01 9.24
N GLU A 170 -13.98 -7.98 9.82
CA GLU A 170 -14.06 -8.31 11.25
C GLU A 170 -12.66 -8.36 11.85
N LEU A 171 -12.55 -7.95 13.11
CA LEU A 171 -11.29 -8.01 13.83
C LEU A 171 -10.97 -9.47 14.19
N PRO A 172 -9.85 -10.03 13.70
CA PRO A 172 -9.48 -11.40 14.06
C PRO A 172 -9.15 -11.49 15.56
N ARG A 173 -9.64 -12.53 16.23
CA ARG A 173 -9.31 -12.77 17.65
C ARG A 173 -7.82 -13.03 17.85
N LYS A 174 -7.19 -13.77 16.90
CA LYS A 174 -5.77 -14.09 16.89
C LYS A 174 -5.22 -13.80 15.49
N LEU A 175 -4.06 -13.21 15.45
CA LEU A 175 -3.32 -12.93 14.21
C LEU A 175 -1.90 -13.47 14.39
N VAL A 176 -1.49 -14.39 13.54
CA VAL A 176 -0.11 -14.87 13.43
C VAL A 176 0.49 -14.24 12.19
N ILE A 177 1.61 -13.58 12.34
CA ILE A 177 2.31 -12.89 11.26
C ILE A 177 3.64 -13.60 11.01
N ILE A 178 3.88 -13.98 9.76
CA ILE A 178 5.14 -14.62 9.33
C ILE A 178 6.06 -13.55 8.77
N GLY A 179 7.23 -13.42 9.37
CA GLY A 179 8.26 -12.45 9.08
C GLY A 179 8.25 -11.25 10.05
N GLY A 180 9.44 -10.79 10.43
CA GLY A 180 9.70 -9.69 11.37
C GLY A 180 10.12 -8.39 10.69
N GLY A 181 9.72 -8.16 9.44
CA GLY A 181 10.01 -6.92 8.71
C GLY A 181 9.06 -5.78 9.10
N TYR A 182 9.36 -4.56 8.66
CA TYR A 182 8.65 -3.33 9.07
C TYR A 182 7.13 -3.36 8.81
N ILE A 183 6.67 -3.97 7.71
CA ILE A 183 5.23 -4.11 7.42
C ILE A 183 4.56 -5.02 8.47
N SER A 184 5.21 -6.14 8.79
CA SER A 184 4.75 -7.08 9.80
C SER A 184 4.61 -6.42 11.16
N LEU A 185 5.62 -5.66 11.58
CA LEU A 185 5.62 -4.98 12.88
C LEU A 185 4.55 -3.89 12.95
N GLU A 186 4.38 -3.12 11.87
CA GLU A 186 3.34 -2.08 11.81
C GLU A 186 1.93 -2.72 11.89
N MET A 187 1.67 -3.78 11.14
CA MET A 187 0.40 -4.50 11.20
C MET A 187 0.18 -5.19 12.55
N ALA A 188 1.22 -5.82 13.12
CA ALA A 188 1.15 -6.42 14.44
C ALA A 188 0.71 -5.41 15.50
N GLN A 189 1.35 -4.25 15.56
CA GLN A 189 1.02 -3.21 16.52
C GLN A 189 -0.38 -2.62 16.29
N ILE A 190 -0.79 -2.42 15.03
CA ILE A 190 -2.14 -1.94 14.70
C ILE A 190 -3.19 -2.93 15.24
N PHE A 191 -3.10 -4.20 14.86
CA PHE A 191 -4.10 -5.20 15.23
C PHE A 191 -4.08 -5.51 16.72
N ARG A 192 -2.88 -5.51 17.36
CA ARG A 192 -2.75 -5.63 18.81
C ARG A 192 -3.49 -4.52 19.55
N ARG A 193 -3.28 -3.28 19.12
CA ARG A 193 -3.94 -2.10 19.72
C ARG A 193 -5.44 -2.05 19.44
N LEU A 194 -5.90 -2.59 18.32
CA LEU A 194 -7.33 -2.71 18.02
C LEU A 194 -8.01 -3.83 18.82
N GLY A 195 -7.26 -4.80 19.35
CA GLY A 195 -7.79 -5.82 20.26
C GLY A 195 -7.49 -7.28 19.92
N SER A 196 -6.76 -7.56 18.83
CA SER A 196 -6.32 -8.91 18.52
C SER A 196 -5.22 -9.41 19.46
N LYS A 197 -5.16 -10.73 19.69
CA LYS A 197 -3.93 -11.37 20.17
C LYS A 197 -3.01 -11.56 18.98
N VAL A 198 -1.77 -11.11 19.09
CA VAL A 198 -0.82 -11.13 17.96
C VAL A 198 0.42 -11.93 18.33
N ALA A 199 0.90 -12.73 17.38
CA ALA A 199 2.21 -13.38 17.45
C ALA A 199 2.96 -13.13 16.15
N ILE A 200 4.26 -12.85 16.24
CA ILE A 200 5.17 -12.71 15.09
C ILE A 200 6.11 -13.89 15.11
N ILE A 201 6.25 -14.56 13.96
CA ILE A 201 7.19 -15.66 13.75
C ILE A 201 8.26 -15.17 12.79
N GLU A 202 9.50 -15.09 13.25
CA GLU A 202 10.66 -14.71 12.47
C GLU A 202 11.68 -15.86 12.43
N THR A 203 12.23 -16.15 11.26
CA THR A 203 13.25 -17.20 11.09
C THR A 203 14.64 -16.72 11.46
N GLY A 204 14.86 -15.42 11.37
CA GLY A 204 16.13 -14.79 11.75
C GLY A 204 16.28 -14.63 13.27
N PRO A 205 17.48 -14.29 13.74
CA PRO A 205 17.77 -14.16 15.17
C PRO A 205 17.10 -12.93 15.83
N ARG A 206 16.57 -12.01 15.05
CA ARG A 206 15.98 -10.75 15.55
C ARG A 206 14.97 -10.16 14.54
N LEU A 207 14.03 -9.37 15.06
CA LEU A 207 13.13 -8.55 14.25
C LEU A 207 13.96 -7.49 13.49
N THR A 208 13.43 -7.00 12.37
CA THR A 208 14.12 -5.99 11.54
C THR A 208 15.60 -6.30 11.29
N GLY A 209 15.92 -7.53 10.93
CA GLY A 209 17.28 -8.06 10.86
C GLY A 209 18.28 -7.28 9.97
N ARG A 210 17.80 -6.30 9.18
CA ARG A 210 18.62 -5.39 8.38
C ARG A 210 19.04 -4.12 9.13
N GLU A 211 18.40 -3.84 10.27
CA GLU A 211 18.72 -2.69 11.12
C GLU A 211 19.85 -3.05 12.11
N ASP A 212 20.39 -2.05 12.78
CA ASP A 212 21.39 -2.24 13.82
C ASP A 212 20.82 -3.05 14.99
N ALA A 213 21.70 -3.74 15.71
CA ALA A 213 21.28 -4.69 16.74
C ALA A 213 20.54 -4.02 17.92
N ASP A 214 20.99 -2.84 18.33
CA ASP A 214 20.36 -2.03 19.36
C ASP A 214 18.98 -1.50 18.93
N VAL A 215 18.82 -1.08 17.67
CA VAL A 215 17.53 -0.68 17.10
C VAL A 215 16.56 -1.87 17.10
N SER A 216 17.02 -3.03 16.65
CA SER A 216 16.22 -4.26 16.66
C SER A 216 15.78 -4.64 18.07
N ALA A 217 16.69 -4.56 19.06
CA ALA A 217 16.39 -4.84 20.46
C ALA A 217 15.34 -3.88 21.02
N ALA A 218 15.53 -2.57 20.80
CA ALA A 218 14.59 -1.54 21.27
C ALA A 218 13.18 -1.70 20.65
N VAL A 219 13.09 -2.05 19.36
CA VAL A 219 11.81 -2.33 18.69
C VAL A 219 11.15 -3.57 19.26
N THR A 220 11.92 -4.62 19.52
CA THR A 220 11.39 -5.86 20.13
C THR A 220 10.82 -5.59 21.53
N GLU A 221 11.59 -4.94 22.40
CA GLU A 221 11.16 -4.56 23.75
C GLU A 221 9.87 -3.72 23.73
N MET A 222 9.81 -2.72 22.84
CA MET A 222 8.61 -1.88 22.67
C MET A 222 7.37 -2.69 22.30
N LEU A 223 7.51 -3.67 21.39
CA LEU A 223 6.37 -4.50 20.96
C LEU A 223 5.96 -5.50 22.04
N GLU A 224 6.91 -6.12 22.72
CA GLU A 224 6.65 -7.04 23.83
C GLU A 224 5.97 -6.34 25.02
N ALA A 225 6.34 -5.10 25.30
CA ALA A 225 5.68 -4.28 26.31
C ALA A 225 4.20 -3.99 26.00
N GLU A 226 3.80 -4.07 24.75
CA GLU A 226 2.39 -3.95 24.33
C GLU A 226 1.67 -5.32 24.26
N GLY A 227 2.38 -6.44 24.40
CA GLY A 227 1.91 -7.81 24.44
C GLY A 227 1.76 -8.44 23.08
#